data_5d6fc16f3324c84827aede3c7910004b
#
_entry.id   5d6fc16f3324c84827aede3c7910004b
#
_cell.length_a   1.000
_cell.length_b   1.000
_cell.length_c   1.000
_cell.angle_alpha   90.00
_cell.angle_beta   90.00
_cell.angle_gamma   90.00
#
_symmetry.space_group_name_H-M   'P 1'
#
loop_
_entity.id
_entity.type
_entity.pdbx_description
1 polymer ?
#
loop_
_entity_poly.entity_id
_entity_poly.type
_entity_poly.pdbx_seq_one_letter_code
_entity_poly.pdbx_strand_id
1 'polypeptide(L)'
;MVENTDQSHPLFRLGLISMPWALFNRPSVQLGALKGYLAQAEPDVRVACLHPYLGLAKSIGLDFYREISQDVWLCEGLYAGLLFPEQRGVLQEFLAKRLRQCKGAGAQDIESLWQKVDVHLKQWLARQDWNQFELVGFSVCFNQLLASLLAAKQLKALQPHLPIVFGGSSCVAEMGSSLLDVFPWLDYVVHGEGEIPLANLCRVLAGHQTALAPQVLARNQQRQKEAFTGCQFKSLSDLPTPDYDDYFLDLRREFSGEPFVPELPVEFSRGCWWGKCTFCNLNLQWHGYRGKTAAQMEQEVLSLSQRHGCLDFSFTDNVLPGREAPDFFARMAQGKKDFRFFAEIRVNQRGEVLKGYRQGGLVAVQAGIEALSQGLLERMRKGATVMENLALMKESVALGIRLDGNLITCFPLSTEAEVQETLANLDFVLPFTPLTGATFFLGHGCEVAEKPGDYGIRAIVQHPNNRKLFPPSQLQGLTLLINDYRGDRAHQRNLWQPVVKKIRAWQRFHEARRSPAHLVPPLSYRDGGNLLIIRQELPGQATLHHRLRGTSRAIYLACDTVVEFEALARLFPKLGRAQLATFLEELAAKRLLFAQGTRYLALAVHSGKEL
;
A
#
# COMPACT_ATOMS: atom_id res chain seq x y z
N MET A 1 -13.67 -60.52 -12.79
CA MET A 1 -14.44 -59.26 -13.00
C MET A 1 -14.21 -58.42 -11.75
N VAL A 2 -13.33 -57.47 -11.82
CA VAL A 2 -13.12 -56.49 -10.77
C VAL A 2 -13.92 -55.28 -11.25
N GLU A 3 -15.05 -55.02 -10.60
CA GLU A 3 -15.83 -53.80 -10.80
C GLU A 3 -14.98 -52.62 -10.32
N ASN A 4 -14.46 -51.89 -11.28
CA ASN A 4 -13.85 -50.59 -11.07
C ASN A 4 -15.00 -49.58 -10.90
N THR A 5 -15.50 -49.45 -9.67
CA THR A 5 -16.40 -48.32 -9.33
C THR A 5 -15.56 -47.07 -9.27
N ASP A 6 -15.42 -46.45 -10.41
CA ASP A 6 -14.98 -45.04 -10.52
C ASP A 6 -16.07 -44.16 -9.87
N GLN A 7 -16.07 -44.05 -8.54
CA GLN A 7 -16.89 -43.12 -7.81
C GLN A 7 -16.27 -41.75 -8.03
N SER A 8 -16.63 -41.11 -9.15
CA SER A 8 -16.39 -39.66 -9.33
C SER A 8 -17.11 -38.93 -8.20
N HIS A 9 -16.35 -38.60 -7.14
CA HIS A 9 -16.84 -37.69 -6.10
C HIS A 9 -17.36 -36.41 -6.77
N PRO A 10 -18.52 -35.90 -6.38
CA PRO A 10 -19.03 -34.63 -6.94
C PRO A 10 -18.00 -33.53 -6.66
N LEU A 11 -17.61 -32.80 -7.72
CA LEU A 11 -16.67 -31.69 -7.64
C LEU A 11 -17.25 -30.59 -6.74
N PHE A 12 -16.53 -30.24 -5.67
CA PHE A 12 -16.89 -29.09 -4.82
C PHE A 12 -16.56 -27.78 -5.55
N ARG A 13 -17.52 -26.89 -5.71
CA ARG A 13 -17.34 -25.62 -6.43
C ARG A 13 -17.36 -24.44 -5.47
N LEU A 14 -16.26 -23.69 -5.48
CA LEU A 14 -16.03 -22.50 -4.66
C LEU A 14 -16.04 -21.25 -5.54
N GLY A 15 -16.91 -20.30 -5.25
CA GLY A 15 -16.86 -18.95 -5.82
C GLY A 15 -16.04 -18.02 -4.93
N LEU A 16 -14.96 -17.40 -5.43
CA LEU A 16 -14.20 -16.38 -4.73
C LEU A 16 -14.43 -15.01 -5.35
N ILE A 17 -14.76 -14.01 -4.53
CA ILE A 17 -15.18 -12.69 -4.99
C ILE A 17 -14.25 -11.60 -4.43
N SER A 18 -13.76 -10.72 -5.31
CA SER A 18 -13.14 -9.45 -4.93
C SER A 18 -14.06 -8.31 -5.32
N MET A 19 -14.64 -7.66 -4.32
CA MET A 19 -15.62 -6.57 -4.52
C MET A 19 -14.94 -5.24 -4.93
N PRO A 20 -15.66 -4.25 -5.48
CA PRO A 20 -15.17 -2.87 -5.53
C PRO A 20 -14.75 -2.38 -4.12
N TRP A 21 -13.68 -1.59 -3.91
CA TRP A 21 -12.98 -0.83 -4.93
C TRP A 21 -11.55 -1.35 -5.16
N ALA A 22 -11.39 -2.61 -5.52
CA ALA A 22 -10.10 -3.10 -5.98
C ALA A 22 -9.65 -2.29 -7.21
N LEU A 23 -8.33 -2.19 -7.41
CA LEU A 23 -7.80 -1.52 -8.61
C LEU A 23 -8.15 -2.33 -9.86
N PHE A 24 -8.84 -1.71 -10.82
CA PHE A 24 -9.37 -2.43 -11.99
C PHE A 24 -8.27 -2.94 -12.93
N ASN A 25 -7.12 -2.29 -12.96
CA ASN A 25 -6.00 -2.62 -13.84
C ASN A 25 -5.13 -3.78 -13.32
N ARG A 26 -5.55 -4.49 -12.29
CA ARG A 26 -4.84 -5.65 -11.75
C ARG A 26 -5.80 -6.70 -11.19
N PRO A 27 -5.44 -8.00 -11.29
CA PRO A 27 -6.17 -9.06 -10.61
C PRO A 27 -6.00 -8.96 -9.09
N SER A 28 -6.88 -9.64 -8.35
CA SER A 28 -6.69 -9.82 -6.91
C SER A 28 -5.64 -10.90 -6.66
N VAL A 29 -4.52 -10.53 -6.02
CA VAL A 29 -3.48 -11.50 -5.63
C VAL A 29 -4.03 -12.55 -4.68
N GLN A 30 -4.94 -12.16 -3.78
CA GLN A 30 -5.55 -13.05 -2.81
C GLN A 30 -6.36 -14.15 -3.52
N LEU A 31 -7.21 -13.78 -4.48
CA LEU A 31 -8.00 -14.76 -5.23
C LEU A 31 -7.11 -15.67 -6.07
N GLY A 32 -6.12 -15.09 -6.76
CA GLY A 32 -5.19 -15.85 -7.59
C GLY A 32 -4.35 -16.84 -6.77
N ALA A 33 -3.84 -16.42 -5.61
CA ALA A 33 -3.06 -17.28 -4.72
C ALA A 33 -3.92 -18.43 -4.16
N LEU A 34 -5.13 -18.12 -3.68
CA LEU A 34 -6.06 -19.15 -3.18
C LEU A 34 -6.46 -20.15 -4.26
N LYS A 35 -6.77 -19.65 -5.48
CA LYS A 35 -7.11 -20.52 -6.62
C LYS A 35 -5.94 -21.44 -7.00
N GLY A 36 -4.74 -20.87 -7.12
CA GLY A 36 -3.53 -21.65 -7.43
C GLY A 36 -3.24 -22.70 -6.36
N TYR A 37 -3.34 -22.33 -5.08
CA TYR A 37 -3.12 -23.26 -3.98
C TYR A 37 -4.15 -24.39 -3.94
N LEU A 38 -5.45 -24.06 -4.03
CA LEU A 38 -6.52 -25.06 -3.99
C LEU A 38 -6.47 -26.00 -5.19
N ALA A 39 -6.10 -25.53 -6.37
CA ALA A 39 -5.93 -26.38 -7.54
C ALA A 39 -4.86 -27.47 -7.34
N GLN A 40 -3.83 -27.18 -6.53
CA GLN A 40 -2.77 -28.13 -6.21
C GLN A 40 -3.11 -29.02 -5.00
N ALA A 41 -3.66 -28.41 -3.93
CA ALA A 41 -3.87 -29.08 -2.66
C ALA A 41 -5.19 -29.88 -2.59
N GLU A 42 -6.20 -29.48 -3.37
CA GLU A 42 -7.56 -30.05 -3.36
C GLU A 42 -8.04 -30.28 -4.80
N PRO A 43 -7.61 -31.37 -5.47
CA PRO A 43 -7.97 -31.61 -6.88
C PRO A 43 -9.47 -31.71 -7.15
N ASP A 44 -10.27 -32.06 -6.13
CA ASP A 44 -11.73 -32.16 -6.22
C ASP A 44 -12.45 -30.82 -6.00
N VAL A 45 -11.72 -29.74 -5.70
CA VAL A 45 -12.25 -28.39 -5.55
C VAL A 45 -12.06 -27.59 -6.85
N ARG A 46 -13.12 -27.03 -7.40
CA ARG A 46 -13.09 -26.10 -8.54
C ARG A 46 -13.36 -24.69 -8.07
N VAL A 47 -12.38 -23.81 -8.29
CA VAL A 47 -12.46 -22.40 -7.87
C VAL A 47 -12.76 -21.51 -9.07
N ALA A 48 -13.79 -20.69 -8.95
CA ALA A 48 -14.09 -19.59 -9.88
C ALA A 48 -13.86 -18.26 -9.17
N CYS A 49 -13.00 -17.39 -9.72
CA CYS A 49 -12.75 -16.05 -9.21
C CYS A 49 -13.59 -15.04 -9.96
N LEU A 50 -14.29 -14.17 -9.23
CA LEU A 50 -15.24 -13.19 -9.77
C LEU A 50 -14.79 -11.77 -9.45
N HIS A 51 -14.79 -10.87 -10.46
CA HIS A 51 -14.23 -9.54 -10.41
C HIS A 51 -15.26 -8.44 -10.76
N PRO A 52 -16.35 -8.27 -9.97
CA PRO A 52 -17.41 -7.28 -10.25
C PRO A 52 -16.90 -5.84 -10.34
N TYR A 53 -15.73 -5.54 -9.80
CA TYR A 53 -15.13 -4.22 -9.91
C TYR A 53 -14.80 -3.81 -11.36
N LEU A 54 -14.56 -4.76 -12.28
CA LEU A 54 -14.31 -4.46 -13.69
C LEU A 54 -15.55 -3.86 -14.36
N GLY A 55 -16.71 -4.47 -14.15
CA GLY A 55 -17.97 -3.95 -14.70
C GLY A 55 -18.36 -2.60 -14.09
N LEU A 56 -18.13 -2.39 -12.78
CA LEU A 56 -18.38 -1.09 -12.16
C LEU A 56 -17.43 -0.02 -12.73
N ALA A 57 -16.14 -0.33 -12.86
CA ALA A 57 -15.16 0.59 -13.43
C ALA A 57 -15.52 1.00 -14.86
N LYS A 58 -15.99 0.06 -15.68
CA LYS A 58 -16.55 0.35 -17.00
C LYS A 58 -17.77 1.29 -16.94
N SER A 59 -18.70 1.02 -16.02
CA SER A 59 -19.98 1.75 -15.94
C SER A 59 -19.85 3.20 -15.50
N ILE A 60 -18.86 3.51 -14.64
CA ILE A 60 -18.63 4.87 -14.13
C ILE A 60 -17.47 5.59 -14.82
N GLY A 61 -16.68 4.87 -15.63
CA GLY A 61 -15.47 5.35 -16.29
C GLY A 61 -14.19 5.07 -15.50
N LEU A 62 -13.15 4.57 -16.19
CA LEU A 62 -11.92 4.05 -15.59
C LEU A 62 -11.18 5.10 -14.73
N ASP A 63 -11.03 6.32 -15.26
CA ASP A 63 -10.32 7.37 -14.54
C ASP A 63 -11.09 7.83 -13.30
N PHE A 64 -12.41 7.94 -13.40
CA PHE A 64 -13.24 8.31 -12.28
C PHE A 64 -13.31 7.20 -11.21
N TYR A 65 -13.36 5.93 -11.63
CA TYR A 65 -13.23 4.80 -10.70
C TYR A 65 -11.91 4.85 -9.93
N ARG A 66 -10.80 5.12 -10.64
CA ARG A 66 -9.46 5.25 -10.04
C ARG A 66 -9.41 6.37 -9.00
N GLU A 67 -9.99 7.53 -9.29
CA GLU A 67 -10.05 8.65 -8.33
C GLU A 67 -10.87 8.29 -7.08
N ILE A 68 -12.04 7.66 -7.24
CA ILE A 68 -12.85 7.20 -6.10
C ILE A 68 -12.07 6.17 -5.27
N SER A 69 -11.41 5.20 -5.90
CA SER A 69 -10.70 4.12 -5.21
C SER A 69 -9.58 4.60 -4.27
N GLN A 70 -9.10 5.84 -4.44
CA GLN A 70 -8.10 6.46 -3.57
C GLN A 70 -8.67 7.04 -2.26
N ASP A 71 -10.00 7.21 -2.14
CA ASP A 71 -10.64 7.71 -0.94
C ASP A 71 -11.49 6.63 -0.26
N VAL A 72 -10.91 5.99 0.77
CA VAL A 72 -11.58 4.91 1.52
C VAL A 72 -12.96 5.29 2.03
N TRP A 73 -13.13 6.54 2.48
CA TRP A 73 -14.40 6.98 3.05
C TRP A 73 -15.48 7.24 2.00
N LEU A 74 -15.08 7.63 0.78
CA LEU A 74 -15.98 7.72 -0.36
C LEU A 74 -16.37 6.31 -0.83
N CYS A 75 -15.39 5.42 -0.97
CA CYS A 75 -15.59 4.02 -1.33
C CYS A 75 -16.60 3.31 -0.42
N GLU A 76 -16.31 3.30 0.87
CA GLU A 76 -17.14 2.65 1.87
C GLU A 76 -18.48 3.37 2.02
N GLY A 77 -18.50 4.70 1.95
CA GLY A 77 -19.73 5.49 2.10
C GLY A 77 -20.76 5.26 1.00
N LEU A 78 -20.34 4.98 -0.23
CA LEU A 78 -21.26 4.63 -1.32
C LEU A 78 -22.00 3.33 -1.02
N TYR A 79 -21.33 2.32 -0.51
CA TYR A 79 -21.96 1.06 -0.12
C TYR A 79 -22.70 1.14 1.22
N ALA A 80 -22.23 2.00 2.15
CA ALA A 80 -22.95 2.26 3.41
C ALA A 80 -24.37 2.79 3.16
N GLY A 81 -24.53 3.75 2.25
CA GLY A 81 -25.84 4.32 1.92
C GLY A 81 -26.80 3.35 1.24
N LEU A 82 -26.28 2.26 0.66
CA LEU A 82 -27.08 1.18 0.08
C LEU A 82 -27.41 0.09 1.10
N LEU A 83 -26.45 -0.25 1.97
CA LEU A 83 -26.61 -1.27 3.00
C LEU A 83 -27.49 -0.77 4.17
N PHE A 84 -27.36 0.53 4.52
CA PHE A 84 -28.05 1.22 5.60
C PHE A 84 -28.74 2.48 5.06
N PRO A 85 -29.90 2.37 4.40
CA PRO A 85 -30.61 3.51 3.80
C PRO A 85 -30.92 4.64 4.78
N GLU A 86 -31.10 4.33 6.06
CA GLU A 86 -31.30 5.27 7.15
C GLU A 86 -30.11 6.21 7.39
N GLN A 87 -28.89 5.83 6.97
CA GLN A 87 -27.69 6.66 7.05
C GLN A 87 -27.53 7.65 5.89
N ARG A 88 -28.33 7.55 4.81
CA ARG A 88 -28.19 8.38 3.61
C ARG A 88 -28.19 9.87 3.91
N GLY A 89 -29.05 10.34 4.82
CA GLY A 89 -29.12 11.75 5.19
C GLY A 89 -27.79 12.30 5.72
N VAL A 90 -27.11 11.54 6.60
CA VAL A 90 -25.81 11.91 7.16
C VAL A 90 -24.68 11.75 6.12
N LEU A 91 -24.79 10.75 5.25
CA LEU A 91 -23.79 10.43 4.25
C LEU A 91 -23.79 11.41 3.08
N GLN A 92 -24.94 11.95 2.68
CA GLN A 92 -25.07 12.76 1.47
C GLN A 92 -24.13 13.97 1.46
N GLU A 93 -24.14 14.80 2.50
CA GLU A 93 -23.25 15.96 2.60
C GLU A 93 -21.78 15.53 2.75
N PHE A 94 -21.52 14.51 3.56
CA PHE A 94 -20.19 13.97 3.80
C PHE A 94 -19.51 13.47 2.52
N LEU A 95 -20.23 12.69 1.71
CA LEU A 95 -19.73 12.14 0.46
C LEU A 95 -19.67 13.19 -0.65
N ALA A 96 -20.65 14.11 -0.72
CA ALA A 96 -20.64 15.21 -1.69
C ALA A 96 -19.40 16.10 -1.52
N LYS A 97 -18.97 16.35 -0.29
CA LYS A 97 -17.72 17.10 -0.02
C LYS A 97 -16.50 16.39 -0.54
N ARG A 98 -16.42 15.05 -0.43
CA ARG A 98 -15.30 14.24 -0.92
C ARG A 98 -15.33 14.13 -2.44
N LEU A 99 -16.49 13.89 -2.99
CA LEU A 99 -16.69 13.80 -4.44
C LEU A 99 -16.22 15.05 -5.17
N ARG A 100 -16.46 16.24 -4.62
CA ARG A 100 -15.93 17.51 -5.18
C ARG A 100 -14.40 17.60 -5.23
N GLN A 101 -13.69 16.76 -4.50
CA GLN A 101 -12.23 16.68 -4.51
C GLN A 101 -11.69 15.68 -5.54
N CYS A 102 -12.56 14.79 -6.06
CA CYS A 102 -12.19 13.81 -7.07
C CYS A 102 -12.12 14.48 -8.45
N LYS A 103 -11.02 14.22 -9.16
CA LYS A 103 -10.89 14.63 -10.56
C LYS A 103 -11.89 13.83 -11.40
N GLY A 104 -12.49 14.47 -12.40
CA GLY A 104 -13.46 13.81 -13.27
C GLY A 104 -14.87 13.63 -12.69
N ALA A 105 -15.14 14.14 -11.47
CA ALA A 105 -16.48 14.10 -10.88
C ALA A 105 -17.53 14.84 -11.75
N GLY A 106 -17.13 15.89 -12.46
CA GLY A 106 -18.02 16.65 -13.36
C GLY A 106 -19.29 17.10 -12.65
N ALA A 107 -20.43 16.86 -13.28
CA ALA A 107 -21.78 17.12 -12.74
C ALA A 107 -22.36 15.93 -11.96
N GLN A 108 -21.57 14.90 -11.64
CA GLN A 108 -22.07 13.73 -10.91
C GLN A 108 -22.38 14.09 -9.46
N ASP A 109 -23.54 13.68 -8.98
CA ASP A 109 -23.94 13.77 -7.59
C ASP A 109 -23.93 12.39 -6.91
N ILE A 110 -24.06 12.39 -5.60
CA ILE A 110 -24.01 11.16 -4.79
C ILE A 110 -25.22 10.26 -5.08
N GLU A 111 -26.40 10.80 -5.33
CA GLU A 111 -27.61 10.00 -5.60
C GLU A 111 -27.46 9.23 -6.92
N SER A 112 -26.95 9.89 -7.96
CA SER A 112 -26.65 9.26 -9.24
C SER A 112 -25.60 8.14 -9.09
N LEU A 113 -24.58 8.34 -8.24
CA LEU A 113 -23.57 7.31 -7.96
C LEU A 113 -24.16 6.13 -7.20
N TRP A 114 -24.98 6.37 -6.17
CA TRP A 114 -25.69 5.29 -5.47
C TRP A 114 -26.53 4.47 -6.43
N GLN A 115 -27.27 5.13 -7.32
CA GLN A 115 -28.08 4.43 -8.33
C GLN A 115 -27.22 3.57 -9.26
N LYS A 116 -26.09 4.09 -9.77
CA LYS A 116 -25.18 3.33 -10.64
C LYS A 116 -24.58 2.13 -9.93
N VAL A 117 -24.12 2.30 -8.69
CA VAL A 117 -23.53 1.22 -7.88
C VAL A 117 -24.58 0.13 -7.56
N ASP A 118 -25.80 0.52 -7.18
CA ASP A 118 -26.89 -0.42 -6.87
C ASP A 118 -27.34 -1.20 -8.11
N VAL A 119 -27.56 -0.51 -9.22
CA VAL A 119 -27.93 -1.14 -10.50
C VAL A 119 -26.85 -2.12 -10.95
N HIS A 120 -25.59 -1.71 -10.88
CA HIS A 120 -24.47 -2.59 -11.24
C HIS A 120 -24.43 -3.84 -10.38
N LEU A 121 -24.52 -3.69 -9.04
CA LEU A 121 -24.49 -4.83 -8.12
C LEU A 121 -25.63 -5.82 -8.39
N LYS A 122 -26.87 -5.32 -8.54
CA LYS A 122 -28.05 -6.15 -8.83
C LYS A 122 -27.92 -6.89 -10.16
N GLN A 123 -27.48 -6.19 -11.21
CA GLN A 123 -27.27 -6.79 -12.53
C GLN A 123 -26.16 -7.85 -12.49
N TRP A 124 -25.04 -7.58 -11.78
CA TRP A 124 -23.96 -8.54 -11.64
C TRP A 124 -24.42 -9.79 -10.89
N LEU A 125 -25.14 -9.65 -9.76
CA LEU A 125 -25.69 -10.77 -9.01
C LEU A 125 -26.67 -11.60 -9.85
N ALA A 126 -27.53 -10.96 -10.65
CA ALA A 126 -28.52 -11.63 -11.49
C ALA A 126 -27.90 -12.41 -12.68
N ARG A 127 -26.67 -12.05 -13.10
CA ARG A 127 -25.98 -12.73 -14.20
C ARG A 127 -25.29 -14.02 -13.79
N GLN A 128 -25.09 -14.25 -12.49
CA GLN A 128 -24.38 -15.42 -11.99
C GLN A 128 -25.37 -16.57 -11.73
N ASP A 129 -24.97 -17.79 -12.08
CA ASP A 129 -25.66 -19.00 -11.61
C ASP A 129 -25.07 -19.39 -10.24
N TRP A 130 -25.71 -18.95 -9.18
CA TRP A 130 -25.27 -19.22 -7.81
C TRP A 130 -25.52 -20.67 -7.37
N ASN A 131 -26.42 -21.41 -8.04
CA ASN A 131 -26.70 -22.80 -7.71
C ASN A 131 -25.53 -23.75 -8.02
N GLN A 132 -24.56 -23.27 -8.80
CA GLN A 132 -23.39 -24.07 -9.10
C GLN A 132 -22.36 -24.12 -7.96
N PHE A 133 -22.48 -23.26 -6.93
CA PHE A 133 -21.50 -23.15 -5.85
C PHE A 133 -21.98 -23.80 -4.57
N GLU A 134 -21.12 -24.54 -3.90
CA GLU A 134 -21.31 -25.09 -2.54
C GLU A 134 -20.82 -24.12 -1.45
N LEU A 135 -19.94 -23.16 -1.82
CA LEU A 135 -19.41 -22.13 -0.93
C LEU A 135 -19.09 -20.87 -1.73
N VAL A 136 -19.40 -19.70 -1.16
CA VAL A 136 -18.95 -18.42 -1.70
C VAL A 136 -18.08 -17.68 -0.69
N GLY A 137 -16.86 -17.30 -1.10
CA GLY A 137 -15.90 -16.56 -0.31
C GLY A 137 -15.69 -15.14 -0.82
N PHE A 138 -15.55 -14.18 0.12
CA PHE A 138 -15.18 -12.80 -0.18
C PHE A 138 -13.80 -12.49 0.38
N SER A 139 -12.90 -12.02 -0.49
CA SER A 139 -11.64 -11.41 -0.04
C SER A 139 -11.90 -9.96 0.33
N VAL A 140 -11.87 -9.66 1.63
CA VAL A 140 -12.23 -8.35 2.18
C VAL A 140 -10.98 -7.61 2.61
N CYS A 141 -10.50 -6.76 1.73
CA CYS A 141 -9.39 -5.85 2.00
C CYS A 141 -9.90 -4.43 2.29
N PHE A 142 -8.97 -3.53 2.53
CA PHE A 142 -9.25 -2.12 2.69
C PHE A 142 -10.11 -1.58 1.52
N ASN A 143 -11.12 -0.77 1.77
CA ASN A 143 -12.12 -0.24 0.82
C ASN A 143 -13.16 -1.25 0.29
N GLN A 144 -13.22 -2.47 0.82
CA GLN A 144 -14.11 -3.51 0.28
C GLN A 144 -15.12 -4.05 1.29
N LEU A 145 -15.08 -3.57 2.54
CA LEU A 145 -15.88 -4.15 3.62
C LEU A 145 -17.39 -3.99 3.36
N LEU A 146 -17.85 -2.75 3.17
CA LEU A 146 -19.28 -2.49 3.01
C LEU A 146 -19.81 -2.98 1.66
N ALA A 147 -18.99 -2.98 0.63
CA ALA A 147 -19.32 -3.60 -0.66
C ALA A 147 -19.54 -5.11 -0.51
N SER A 148 -18.63 -5.80 0.20
CA SER A 148 -18.73 -7.24 0.45
C SER A 148 -19.94 -7.58 1.34
N LEU A 149 -20.17 -6.79 2.38
CA LEU A 149 -21.34 -6.97 3.27
C LEU A 149 -22.66 -6.82 2.52
N LEU A 150 -22.80 -5.81 1.66
CA LEU A 150 -24.01 -5.60 0.85
C LEU A 150 -24.22 -6.74 -0.15
N ALA A 151 -23.16 -7.14 -0.86
CA ALA A 151 -23.23 -8.25 -1.81
C ALA A 151 -23.61 -9.56 -1.12
N ALA A 152 -22.97 -9.88 0.01
CA ALA A 152 -23.28 -11.05 0.81
C ALA A 152 -24.73 -11.06 1.32
N LYS A 153 -25.25 -9.91 1.79
CA LYS A 153 -26.64 -9.76 2.21
C LYS A 153 -27.62 -10.05 1.07
N GLN A 154 -27.37 -9.47 -0.11
CA GLN A 154 -28.22 -9.68 -1.29
C GLN A 154 -28.11 -11.12 -1.81
N LEU A 155 -26.91 -11.69 -1.83
CA LEU A 155 -26.69 -13.08 -2.20
C LEU A 155 -27.43 -14.04 -1.27
N LYS A 156 -27.36 -13.81 0.05
CA LYS A 156 -28.07 -14.64 1.05
C LYS A 156 -29.59 -14.54 0.90
N ALA A 157 -30.09 -13.40 0.46
CA ALA A 157 -31.54 -13.26 0.13
C ALA A 157 -31.94 -14.04 -1.13
N LEU A 158 -31.06 -14.16 -2.13
CA LEU A 158 -31.28 -14.94 -3.35
C LEU A 158 -31.05 -16.45 -3.10
N GLN A 159 -30.08 -16.82 -2.27
CA GLN A 159 -29.64 -18.18 -1.98
C GLN A 159 -29.51 -18.38 -0.47
N PRO A 160 -30.58 -18.59 0.28
CA PRO A 160 -30.54 -18.65 1.76
C PRO A 160 -29.65 -19.77 2.32
N HIS A 161 -29.51 -20.86 1.58
CA HIS A 161 -28.73 -22.05 2.02
C HIS A 161 -27.26 -22.00 1.61
N LEU A 162 -26.85 -21.11 0.70
CA LEU A 162 -25.47 -21.02 0.23
C LEU A 162 -24.57 -20.47 1.35
N PRO A 163 -23.57 -21.23 1.82
CA PRO A 163 -22.64 -20.75 2.83
C PRO A 163 -21.79 -19.59 2.32
N ILE A 164 -21.55 -18.60 3.19
CA ILE A 164 -20.74 -17.42 2.89
C ILE A 164 -19.58 -17.33 3.87
N VAL A 165 -18.35 -17.23 3.34
CA VAL A 165 -17.12 -17.03 4.12
C VAL A 165 -16.45 -15.70 3.76
N PHE A 166 -16.01 -14.95 4.78
CA PHE A 166 -15.17 -13.77 4.63
C PHE A 166 -13.74 -14.07 5.04
N GLY A 167 -12.77 -13.51 4.33
CA GLY A 167 -11.34 -13.53 4.65
C GLY A 167 -10.66 -12.26 4.19
N GLY A 168 -9.35 -12.12 4.48
CA GLY A 168 -8.55 -10.97 4.10
C GLY A 168 -8.27 -10.01 5.26
N SER A 169 -7.60 -8.89 4.97
CA SER A 169 -7.05 -7.98 6.00
C SER A 169 -8.09 -7.35 6.93
N SER A 170 -9.32 -7.19 6.48
CA SER A 170 -10.41 -6.67 7.32
C SER A 170 -11.08 -7.73 8.22
N CYS A 171 -10.62 -8.99 8.13
CA CYS A 171 -11.20 -10.12 8.86
C CYS A 171 -10.24 -10.68 9.93
N VAL A 172 -9.16 -9.98 10.25
CA VAL A 172 -8.14 -10.47 11.18
C VAL A 172 -8.60 -10.31 12.64
N ALA A 173 -8.31 -11.30 13.45
CA ALA A 173 -8.55 -11.32 14.91
C ALA A 173 -9.98 -10.87 15.28
N GLU A 174 -10.12 -9.96 16.23
CA GLU A 174 -11.39 -9.46 16.72
C GLU A 174 -12.24 -8.75 15.65
N MET A 175 -11.60 -8.23 14.58
CA MET A 175 -12.34 -7.61 13.47
C MET A 175 -13.25 -8.65 12.80
N GLY A 176 -12.70 -9.80 12.41
CA GLY A 176 -13.47 -10.86 11.76
C GLY A 176 -14.54 -11.46 12.65
N SER A 177 -14.22 -11.73 13.94
CA SER A 177 -15.22 -12.24 14.88
C SER A 177 -16.38 -11.28 15.09
N SER A 178 -16.10 -9.97 15.17
CA SER A 178 -17.16 -8.95 15.30
C SER A 178 -18.09 -8.89 14.07
N LEU A 179 -17.58 -9.16 12.87
CA LEU A 179 -18.41 -9.25 11.66
C LEU A 179 -19.40 -10.40 11.74
N LEU A 180 -18.99 -11.58 12.21
CA LEU A 180 -19.90 -12.71 12.42
C LEU A 180 -20.99 -12.38 13.44
N ASP A 181 -20.67 -11.65 14.50
CA ASP A 181 -21.63 -11.31 15.54
C ASP A 181 -22.71 -10.33 15.03
N VAL A 182 -22.27 -9.34 14.27
CA VAL A 182 -23.13 -8.22 13.85
C VAL A 182 -23.94 -8.55 12.60
N PHE A 183 -23.39 -9.34 11.66
CA PHE A 183 -24.03 -9.57 10.37
C PHE A 183 -24.53 -11.01 10.20
N PRO A 184 -25.84 -11.28 10.36
CA PRO A 184 -26.40 -12.63 10.41
C PRO A 184 -26.31 -13.41 9.10
N TRP A 185 -25.98 -12.77 7.99
CA TRP A 185 -25.81 -13.41 6.67
C TRP A 185 -24.41 -13.95 6.39
N LEU A 186 -23.46 -13.80 7.32
CA LEU A 186 -22.14 -14.43 7.25
C LEU A 186 -22.16 -15.75 8.01
N ASP A 187 -21.65 -16.82 7.45
CA ASP A 187 -21.58 -18.13 8.09
C ASP A 187 -20.20 -18.41 8.69
N TYR A 188 -19.14 -18.00 7.98
CA TYR A 188 -17.74 -18.24 8.34
C TYR A 188 -16.87 -17.00 8.17
N VAL A 189 -15.78 -16.96 8.96
CA VAL A 189 -14.66 -16.04 8.76
C VAL A 189 -13.35 -16.81 8.84
N VAL A 190 -12.44 -16.54 7.92
CA VAL A 190 -11.08 -17.08 7.92
C VAL A 190 -10.11 -15.99 8.37
N HIS A 191 -9.29 -16.31 9.39
CA HIS A 191 -8.24 -15.44 9.91
C HIS A 191 -6.87 -15.77 9.32
N GLY A 192 -6.02 -14.75 9.16
CA GLY A 192 -4.64 -14.91 8.73
C GLY A 192 -4.50 -15.40 7.29
N GLU A 193 -3.60 -16.36 7.06
CA GLU A 193 -3.40 -16.97 5.74
C GLU A 193 -4.58 -17.86 5.38
N GLY A 194 -5.15 -17.62 4.20
CA GLY A 194 -6.41 -18.25 3.80
C GLY A 194 -6.26 -19.64 3.19
N GLU A 195 -5.08 -20.03 2.71
CA GLU A 195 -4.88 -21.21 1.87
C GLU A 195 -5.26 -22.51 2.59
N ILE A 196 -4.62 -22.78 3.71
CA ILE A 196 -4.86 -24.00 4.51
C ILE A 196 -6.25 -24.01 5.16
N PRO A 197 -6.70 -22.89 5.83
CA PRO A 197 -8.01 -22.87 6.45
C PRO A 197 -9.16 -23.00 5.44
N LEU A 198 -9.04 -22.38 4.26
CA LEU A 198 -10.07 -22.47 3.23
C LEU A 198 -10.16 -23.87 2.63
N ALA A 199 -9.02 -24.53 2.39
CA ALA A 199 -8.98 -25.94 1.98
C ALA A 199 -9.65 -26.86 3.01
N ASN A 200 -9.37 -26.63 4.31
CA ASN A 200 -10.05 -27.36 5.38
C ASN A 200 -11.56 -27.10 5.36
N LEU A 201 -12.01 -25.84 5.21
CA LEU A 201 -13.44 -25.50 5.15
C LEU A 201 -14.13 -26.21 3.99
N CYS A 202 -13.51 -26.24 2.81
CA CYS A 202 -14.05 -26.98 1.65
C CYS A 202 -14.20 -28.48 1.97
N ARG A 203 -13.20 -29.13 2.60
CA ARG A 203 -13.27 -30.53 3.01
C ARG A 203 -14.37 -30.81 4.03
N VAL A 204 -14.57 -29.91 4.99
CA VAL A 204 -15.63 -30.02 6.00
C VAL A 204 -17.01 -29.92 5.35
N LEU A 205 -17.20 -28.95 4.46
CA LEU A 205 -18.48 -28.76 3.76
C LEU A 205 -18.77 -29.88 2.75
N ALA A 206 -17.72 -30.47 2.16
CA ALA A 206 -17.84 -31.65 1.31
C ALA A 206 -18.09 -32.96 2.10
N GLY A 207 -18.06 -32.90 3.44
CA GLY A 207 -18.24 -34.09 4.29
C GLY A 207 -16.99 -34.98 4.43
N HIS A 208 -15.83 -34.53 3.93
CA HIS A 208 -14.57 -35.27 4.01
C HIS A 208 -13.85 -35.09 5.36
N GLN A 209 -14.20 -34.06 6.13
CA GLN A 209 -13.69 -33.81 7.47
C GLN A 209 -14.81 -33.35 8.40
N THR A 210 -14.64 -33.52 9.71
CA THR A 210 -15.63 -33.14 10.72
C THR A 210 -15.23 -31.90 11.52
N ALA A 211 -13.92 -31.59 11.56
CA ALA A 211 -13.40 -30.49 12.38
C ALA A 211 -12.91 -29.31 11.51
N LEU A 212 -13.36 -28.12 11.85
CA LEU A 212 -12.86 -26.88 11.27
C LEU A 212 -11.44 -26.58 11.79
N ALA A 213 -10.60 -26.03 10.92
CA ALA A 213 -9.31 -25.49 11.33
C ALA A 213 -9.50 -24.35 12.35
N PRO A 214 -8.59 -24.17 13.31
CA PRO A 214 -8.74 -23.13 14.36
C PRO A 214 -8.92 -21.71 13.82
N GLN A 215 -8.41 -21.42 12.60
CA GLN A 215 -8.52 -20.12 11.93
C GLN A 215 -9.88 -19.90 11.25
N VAL A 216 -10.70 -20.95 11.14
CA VAL A 216 -12.05 -20.84 10.59
C VAL A 216 -13.02 -20.63 11.73
N LEU A 217 -13.58 -19.44 11.84
CA LEU A 217 -14.67 -19.16 12.79
C LEU A 217 -16.01 -19.43 12.13
N ALA A 218 -16.85 -20.21 12.80
CA ALA A 218 -18.25 -20.39 12.45
C ALA A 218 -19.15 -19.60 13.41
N ARG A 219 -20.33 -19.16 12.92
CA ARG A 219 -21.28 -18.36 13.70
C ARG A 219 -21.66 -18.97 15.06
N ASN A 220 -21.87 -20.26 15.12
CA ASN A 220 -22.45 -20.95 16.28
C ASN A 220 -21.43 -21.71 17.13
N GLN A 221 -20.12 -21.43 16.97
CA GLN A 221 -19.09 -22.08 17.75
C GLN A 221 -18.62 -21.22 18.93
N GLN A 222 -18.37 -21.88 20.07
CA GLN A 222 -17.66 -21.23 21.19
C GLN A 222 -16.25 -20.85 20.75
N ARG A 223 -15.91 -19.56 20.90
CA ARG A 223 -14.64 -18.98 20.45
C ARG A 223 -13.56 -19.20 21.49
N GLN A 224 -12.47 -19.82 21.10
CA GLN A 224 -11.25 -19.88 21.92
C GLN A 224 -10.36 -18.68 21.53
N LYS A 225 -9.91 -17.91 22.51
CA LYS A 225 -9.01 -16.76 22.29
C LYS A 225 -7.68 -17.12 21.59
N GLU A 226 -7.28 -18.38 21.65
CA GLU A 226 -6.03 -18.91 21.10
C GLU A 226 -6.10 -19.22 19.59
N ALA A 227 -7.26 -19.07 18.95
CA ALA A 227 -7.48 -19.43 17.54
C ALA A 227 -6.70 -18.56 16.53
N PHE A 228 -6.11 -17.44 16.97
CA PHE A 228 -5.51 -16.45 16.06
C PHE A 228 -4.04 -16.74 15.71
N THR A 229 -3.36 -17.66 16.37
CA THR A 229 -1.91 -17.90 16.23
C THR A 229 -1.55 -19.13 15.38
N GLY A 230 -2.50 -19.70 14.65
CA GLY A 230 -2.37 -21.00 14.06
C GLY A 230 -1.63 -21.10 12.74
N CYS A 231 -2.16 -21.79 11.75
CA CYS A 231 -1.47 -22.28 10.55
C CYS A 231 -0.93 -21.17 9.65
N GLN A 232 0.38 -21.00 9.65
CA GLN A 232 1.11 -20.24 8.62
C GLN A 232 2.05 -21.20 7.88
N PHE A 233 2.28 -20.95 6.60
CA PHE A 233 3.35 -21.65 5.89
C PHE A 233 4.69 -21.36 6.55
N LYS A 234 5.49 -22.38 6.78
CA LYS A 234 6.86 -22.21 7.27
C LYS A 234 7.75 -21.56 6.21
N SER A 235 7.50 -21.89 4.94
CA SER A 235 8.17 -21.35 3.77
C SER A 235 7.13 -20.95 2.72
N LEU A 236 7.30 -19.80 2.07
CA LEU A 236 6.47 -19.39 0.94
C LEU A 236 6.86 -20.11 -0.36
N SER A 237 7.96 -20.87 -0.33
CA SER A 237 8.41 -21.69 -1.46
C SER A 237 7.44 -22.83 -1.79
N ASP A 238 6.57 -23.17 -0.85
CA ASP A 238 5.56 -24.23 -1.03
C ASP A 238 4.29 -23.70 -1.73
N LEU A 239 4.21 -22.36 -1.94
CA LEU A 239 3.07 -21.76 -2.61
C LEU A 239 3.25 -21.79 -4.13
N PRO A 240 2.24 -22.24 -4.87
CA PRO A 240 2.26 -22.18 -6.33
C PRO A 240 2.14 -20.74 -6.86
N THR A 241 2.47 -20.57 -8.15
CA THR A 241 2.21 -19.32 -8.87
C THR A 241 0.71 -19.01 -8.82
N PRO A 242 0.31 -17.74 -8.55
CA PRO A 242 -1.10 -17.34 -8.56
C PRO A 242 -1.76 -17.58 -9.92
N ASP A 243 -3.04 -17.98 -9.91
CA ASP A 243 -3.84 -18.16 -11.12
C ASP A 243 -4.75 -16.93 -11.38
N TYR A 244 -4.50 -16.21 -12.46
CA TYR A 244 -5.23 -15.00 -12.83
C TYR A 244 -6.14 -15.18 -14.06
N ASP A 245 -6.33 -16.41 -14.56
CA ASP A 245 -7.10 -16.66 -15.78
C ASP A 245 -8.51 -16.06 -15.75
N ASP A 246 -9.20 -16.18 -14.60
CA ASP A 246 -10.57 -15.68 -14.46
C ASP A 246 -10.65 -14.15 -14.56
N TYR A 247 -9.63 -13.42 -14.06
CA TYR A 247 -9.54 -11.97 -14.24
C TYR A 247 -9.45 -11.60 -15.72
N PHE A 248 -8.61 -12.28 -16.48
CA PHE A 248 -8.47 -12.02 -17.90
C PHE A 248 -9.70 -12.45 -18.71
N LEU A 249 -10.42 -13.48 -18.27
CA LEU A 249 -11.73 -13.84 -18.83
C LEU A 249 -12.76 -12.74 -18.57
N ASP A 250 -12.87 -12.26 -17.35
CA ASP A 250 -13.79 -11.18 -16.98
C ASP A 250 -13.42 -9.86 -17.69
N LEU A 251 -12.12 -9.55 -17.80
CA LEU A 251 -11.62 -8.38 -18.53
C LEU A 251 -12.10 -8.41 -19.99
N ARG A 252 -11.92 -9.53 -20.69
CA ARG A 252 -12.37 -9.70 -22.09
C ARG A 252 -13.89 -9.67 -22.22
N ARG A 253 -14.63 -10.17 -21.21
CA ARG A 253 -16.10 -10.11 -21.17
C ARG A 253 -16.61 -8.70 -21.00
N GLU A 254 -16.00 -7.93 -20.13
CA GLU A 254 -16.47 -6.57 -19.82
C GLU A 254 -16.02 -5.55 -20.87
N PHE A 255 -14.85 -5.72 -21.49
CA PHE A 255 -14.30 -4.75 -22.42
C PHE A 255 -14.07 -5.36 -23.81
N SER A 256 -14.54 -4.66 -24.85
CA SER A 256 -14.18 -4.95 -26.22
C SER A 256 -12.81 -4.31 -26.53
N GLY A 257 -11.76 -5.10 -26.61
CA GLY A 257 -10.39 -4.63 -26.78
C GLY A 257 -9.61 -4.53 -25.45
N GLU A 258 -8.45 -3.89 -25.50
CA GLU A 258 -7.55 -3.71 -24.35
C GLU A 258 -7.56 -2.24 -23.91
N PRO A 259 -8.46 -1.83 -22.99
CA PRO A 259 -8.59 -0.43 -22.57
C PRO A 259 -7.40 0.07 -21.74
N PHE A 260 -6.59 -0.85 -21.21
CA PHE A 260 -5.38 -0.61 -20.43
C PHE A 260 -4.49 -1.86 -20.44
N VAL A 261 -3.22 -1.68 -20.12
CA VAL A 261 -2.29 -2.79 -19.87
C VAL A 261 -2.43 -3.20 -18.42
N PRO A 262 -2.79 -4.48 -18.12
CA PRO A 262 -2.84 -4.96 -16.75
C PRO A 262 -1.45 -5.00 -16.10
N GLU A 263 -1.42 -4.72 -14.80
CA GLU A 263 -0.27 -4.86 -13.92
C GLU A 263 -0.48 -6.09 -13.04
N LEU A 264 0.44 -7.05 -13.07
CA LEU A 264 0.29 -8.30 -12.33
C LEU A 264 0.86 -8.17 -10.91
N PRO A 265 0.04 -8.36 -9.86
CA PRO A 265 0.56 -8.41 -8.51
C PRO A 265 1.31 -9.73 -8.30
N VAL A 266 2.44 -9.64 -7.59
CA VAL A 266 3.26 -10.78 -7.18
C VAL A 266 3.66 -10.64 -5.72
N GLU A 267 3.79 -11.74 -5.02
CA GLU A 267 4.11 -11.77 -3.61
C GLU A 267 5.49 -12.41 -3.40
N PHE A 268 6.49 -11.59 -3.08
CA PHE A 268 7.84 -12.06 -2.79
C PHE A 268 7.97 -12.48 -1.32
N SER A 269 7.30 -11.74 -0.41
CA SER A 269 7.36 -12.01 1.02
C SER A 269 6.05 -11.68 1.74
N ARG A 270 5.87 -12.27 2.92
CA ARG A 270 4.80 -11.97 3.89
C ARG A 270 5.39 -11.47 5.19
N GLY A 271 4.77 -10.43 5.74
CA GLY A 271 5.22 -9.74 6.94
C GLY A 271 6.28 -8.68 6.66
N CYS A 272 6.78 -8.06 7.72
CA CYS A 272 7.83 -7.05 7.64
C CYS A 272 8.99 -7.47 8.55
N TRP A 273 10.19 -7.61 7.95
CA TRP A 273 11.39 -8.02 8.70
C TRP A 273 11.82 -7.01 9.77
N TRP A 274 11.39 -5.74 9.66
CA TRP A 274 11.63 -4.75 10.70
C TRP A 274 10.66 -4.91 11.88
N GLY A 275 9.36 -4.86 11.63
CA GLY A 275 8.29 -5.18 12.59
C GLY A 275 8.20 -4.32 13.86
N LYS A 276 8.94 -3.17 13.95
CA LYS A 276 9.08 -2.39 15.20
C LYS A 276 8.39 -1.02 15.18
N CYS A 277 7.80 -0.63 14.04
CA CYS A 277 7.15 0.67 13.92
C CYS A 277 5.91 0.74 14.82
N THR A 278 5.86 1.74 15.72
CA THR A 278 4.83 1.82 16.77
C THR A 278 3.42 2.09 16.25
N PHE A 279 3.32 2.70 15.08
CA PHE A 279 2.04 3.04 14.41
C PHE A 279 1.54 1.98 13.45
N CYS A 280 2.37 1.00 13.08
CA CYS A 280 2.09 0.07 12.00
C CYS A 280 1.32 -1.15 12.50
N ASN A 281 0.28 -1.53 11.77
CA ASN A 281 -0.52 -2.73 12.02
C ASN A 281 -0.52 -3.72 10.84
N LEU A 282 0.38 -3.56 9.87
CA LEU A 282 0.45 -4.44 8.69
C LEU A 282 0.80 -5.89 9.05
N ASN A 283 1.47 -6.12 10.18
CA ASN A 283 1.83 -7.46 10.64
C ASN A 283 0.71 -8.17 11.45
N LEU A 284 -0.49 -7.61 11.55
CA LEU A 284 -1.61 -8.28 12.20
C LEU A 284 -1.96 -9.64 11.57
N GLN A 285 -1.78 -9.76 10.25
CA GLN A 285 -2.05 -11.00 9.52
C GLN A 285 -0.91 -12.02 9.60
N TRP A 286 0.32 -11.57 9.93
CA TRP A 286 1.53 -12.36 9.76
C TRP A 286 2.33 -12.43 11.05
N HIS A 287 2.73 -13.63 11.45
CA HIS A 287 3.72 -13.82 12.50
C HIS A 287 5.09 -14.03 11.88
N GLY A 288 6.00 -13.07 12.14
CA GLY A 288 7.34 -13.09 11.57
C GLY A 288 7.39 -12.69 10.10
N TYR A 289 8.55 -12.93 9.51
CA TYR A 289 8.85 -12.59 8.12
C TYR A 289 9.25 -13.85 7.35
N ARG A 290 8.70 -14.05 6.16
CA ARG A 290 8.99 -15.19 5.27
C ARG A 290 9.00 -14.69 3.84
N GLY A 291 9.88 -15.24 3.00
CA GLY A 291 9.99 -14.88 1.59
C GLY A 291 10.26 -16.09 0.70
N LYS A 292 10.00 -15.93 -0.58
CA LYS A 292 10.45 -16.83 -1.65
C LYS A 292 11.92 -16.56 -1.94
N THR A 293 12.59 -17.47 -2.65
CA THR A 293 13.93 -17.21 -3.18
C THR A 293 13.87 -16.33 -4.43
N ALA A 294 14.98 -15.67 -4.76
CA ALA A 294 15.11 -14.88 -5.98
C ALA A 294 14.80 -15.70 -7.25
N ALA A 295 15.28 -16.94 -7.30
CA ALA A 295 15.05 -17.85 -8.42
C ALA A 295 13.57 -18.22 -8.60
N GLN A 296 12.84 -18.46 -7.49
CA GLN A 296 11.41 -18.73 -7.53
C GLN A 296 10.62 -17.52 -8.00
N MET A 297 10.96 -16.33 -7.50
CA MET A 297 10.29 -15.09 -7.91
C MET A 297 10.54 -14.79 -9.40
N GLU A 298 11.76 -15.01 -9.89
CA GLU A 298 12.08 -14.91 -11.31
C GLU A 298 11.19 -15.84 -12.14
N GLN A 299 11.10 -17.12 -11.76
CA GLN A 299 10.29 -18.10 -12.46
C GLN A 299 8.79 -17.74 -12.45
N GLU A 300 8.27 -17.24 -11.32
CA GLU A 300 6.89 -16.78 -11.19
C GLU A 300 6.59 -15.62 -12.13
N VAL A 301 7.45 -14.59 -12.15
CA VAL A 301 7.31 -13.43 -13.05
C VAL A 301 7.35 -13.86 -14.50
N LEU A 302 8.29 -14.73 -14.90
CA LEU A 302 8.42 -15.23 -16.26
C LEU A 302 7.19 -16.05 -16.69
N SER A 303 6.71 -16.93 -15.83
CA SER A 303 5.52 -17.75 -16.08
C SER A 303 4.26 -16.89 -16.24
N LEU A 304 4.03 -15.94 -15.34
CA LEU A 304 2.90 -15.02 -15.41
C LEU A 304 2.94 -14.13 -16.65
N SER A 305 4.13 -13.60 -16.98
CA SER A 305 4.34 -12.80 -18.20
C SER A 305 4.01 -13.60 -19.45
N GLN A 306 4.51 -14.82 -19.54
CA GLN A 306 4.26 -15.70 -20.69
C GLN A 306 2.77 -16.08 -20.82
N ARG A 307 2.12 -16.38 -19.70
CA ARG A 307 0.70 -16.82 -19.69
C ARG A 307 -0.25 -15.68 -20.03
N HIS A 308 0.03 -14.46 -19.56
CA HIS A 308 -0.93 -13.35 -19.64
C HIS A 308 -0.50 -12.21 -20.59
N GLY A 309 0.69 -12.24 -21.15
CA GLY A 309 1.19 -11.20 -22.05
C GLY A 309 1.45 -9.85 -21.37
N CYS A 310 1.79 -9.85 -20.06
CA CYS A 310 2.01 -8.64 -19.27
C CYS A 310 3.49 -8.45 -18.94
N LEU A 311 3.95 -7.19 -18.91
CA LEU A 311 5.32 -6.80 -18.59
C LEU A 311 5.42 -5.92 -17.34
N ASP A 312 4.29 -5.45 -16.80
CA ASP A 312 4.21 -4.62 -15.62
C ASP A 312 3.82 -5.45 -14.40
N PHE A 313 4.60 -5.34 -13.32
CA PHE A 313 4.41 -6.11 -12.09
C PHE A 313 4.42 -5.21 -10.85
N SER A 314 3.67 -5.60 -9.84
CA SER A 314 3.60 -4.91 -8.55
C SER A 314 3.83 -5.89 -7.43
N PHE A 315 4.90 -5.69 -6.66
CA PHE A 315 5.09 -6.44 -5.42
C PHE A 315 4.05 -6.00 -4.39
N THR A 316 3.41 -6.98 -3.75
CA THR A 316 2.39 -6.75 -2.71
C THR A 316 2.96 -6.85 -1.30
N ASP A 317 4.27 -6.92 -1.21
CA ASP A 317 5.04 -7.04 0.02
C ASP A 317 4.94 -5.78 0.88
N ASN A 318 4.89 -5.92 2.20
CA ASN A 318 5.03 -4.79 3.14
C ASN A 318 6.43 -4.14 3.06
N VAL A 319 7.40 -4.85 2.53
CA VAL A 319 8.76 -4.42 2.24
C VAL A 319 9.49 -5.49 1.43
N LEU A 320 10.23 -5.10 0.40
CA LEU A 320 11.06 -6.04 -0.36
C LEU A 320 12.05 -6.82 0.52
N PRO A 321 12.27 -8.13 0.23
CA PRO A 321 13.27 -8.94 0.91
C PRO A 321 14.68 -8.35 0.77
N GLY A 322 15.27 -7.90 1.87
CA GLY A 322 16.60 -7.27 1.84
C GLY A 322 17.72 -8.18 1.33
N ARG A 323 17.56 -9.50 1.45
CA ARG A 323 18.55 -10.51 1.02
C ARG A 323 18.29 -11.02 -0.40
N GLU A 324 17.07 -11.34 -0.73
CA GLU A 324 16.71 -11.99 -2.01
C GLU A 324 16.45 -10.97 -3.14
N ALA A 325 15.95 -9.77 -2.82
CA ALA A 325 15.62 -8.79 -3.84
C ALA A 325 16.84 -8.32 -4.67
N PRO A 326 18.05 -8.09 -4.09
CA PRO A 326 19.22 -7.75 -4.91
C PRO A 326 19.54 -8.82 -5.96
N ASP A 327 19.47 -10.12 -5.60
CA ASP A 327 19.71 -11.22 -6.55
C ASP A 327 18.60 -11.29 -7.61
N PHE A 328 17.33 -11.13 -7.21
CA PHE A 328 16.22 -11.08 -8.16
C PHE A 328 16.41 -9.99 -9.21
N PHE A 329 16.68 -8.74 -8.81
CA PHE A 329 16.86 -7.65 -9.75
C PHE A 329 18.13 -7.81 -10.61
N ALA A 330 19.20 -8.41 -10.08
CA ALA A 330 20.37 -8.76 -10.86
C ALA A 330 20.05 -9.78 -11.96
N ARG A 331 19.24 -10.82 -11.67
CA ARG A 331 18.75 -11.80 -12.64
C ARG A 331 17.88 -11.14 -13.72
N MET A 332 16.97 -10.25 -13.33
CA MET A 332 16.13 -9.50 -14.28
C MET A 332 16.97 -8.64 -15.21
N ALA A 333 18.00 -7.95 -14.72
CA ALA A 333 18.93 -7.17 -15.52
C ALA A 333 19.71 -8.02 -16.54
N GLN A 334 20.17 -9.21 -16.12
CA GLN A 334 20.86 -10.17 -17.01
C GLN A 334 19.95 -10.68 -18.13
N GLY A 335 18.67 -10.88 -17.83
CA GLY A 335 17.66 -11.35 -18.78
C GLY A 335 17.34 -10.38 -19.92
N LYS A 336 17.76 -9.12 -19.84
CA LYS A 336 17.54 -8.05 -20.84
C LYS A 336 16.09 -7.95 -21.31
N LYS A 337 15.12 -8.08 -20.39
CA LYS A 337 13.69 -7.98 -20.67
C LYS A 337 13.15 -6.67 -20.13
N ASP A 338 12.21 -6.04 -20.84
CA ASP A 338 11.61 -4.75 -20.46
C ASP A 338 10.52 -4.88 -19.40
N PHE A 339 10.79 -5.64 -18.34
CA PHE A 339 9.89 -5.70 -17.20
C PHE A 339 9.93 -4.40 -16.39
N ARG A 340 8.78 -4.02 -15.87
CA ARG A 340 8.62 -2.85 -15.02
C ARG A 340 8.04 -3.29 -13.68
N PHE A 341 8.68 -2.86 -12.60
CA PHE A 341 8.30 -3.24 -11.25
C PHE A 341 7.95 -2.02 -10.39
N PHE A 342 6.90 -2.17 -9.58
CA PHE A 342 6.63 -1.34 -8.41
C PHE A 342 6.89 -2.14 -7.14
N ALA A 343 7.43 -1.50 -6.08
CA ALA A 343 7.66 -2.15 -4.80
C ALA A 343 7.56 -1.20 -3.61
N GLU A 344 7.23 -1.75 -2.43
CA GLU A 344 7.43 -1.05 -1.16
C GLU A 344 8.82 -1.31 -0.60
N ILE A 345 9.54 -0.25 -0.21
CA ILE A 345 10.91 -0.33 0.26
C ILE A 345 11.12 0.45 1.57
N ARG A 346 12.17 0.08 2.30
CA ARG A 346 12.70 0.89 3.39
C ARG A 346 13.85 1.78 2.90
N VAL A 347 14.09 2.88 3.58
CA VAL A 347 15.11 3.87 3.18
C VAL A 347 16.56 3.36 3.23
N ASN A 348 16.81 2.22 3.86
CA ASN A 348 18.14 1.59 3.83
C ASN A 348 18.43 0.82 2.51
N GLN A 349 17.41 0.59 1.67
CA GLN A 349 17.55 0.01 0.32
C GLN A 349 17.89 1.12 -0.69
N ARG A 350 19.08 1.70 -0.60
CA ARG A 350 19.58 2.87 -1.35
C ARG A 350 20.99 2.65 -1.87
N GLY A 351 21.55 3.61 -2.57
CA GLY A 351 22.87 3.55 -3.16
C GLY A 351 22.96 2.50 -4.28
N GLU A 352 24.02 1.69 -4.28
CA GLU A 352 24.21 0.66 -5.30
C GLU A 352 23.10 -0.39 -5.31
N VAL A 353 22.43 -0.63 -4.19
CA VAL A 353 21.28 -1.54 -4.11
C VAL A 353 20.11 -1.00 -4.96
N LEU A 354 19.75 0.27 -4.76
CA LEU A 354 18.65 0.90 -5.53
C LEU A 354 19.00 1.02 -7.03
N LYS A 355 20.25 1.28 -7.34
CA LYS A 355 20.76 1.31 -8.72
C LYS A 355 20.64 -0.06 -9.38
N GLY A 356 21.00 -1.13 -8.68
CA GLY A 356 20.82 -2.51 -9.15
C GLY A 356 19.34 -2.84 -9.38
N TYR A 357 18.46 -2.40 -8.48
CA TYR A 357 17.00 -2.56 -8.67
C TYR A 357 16.51 -1.83 -9.93
N ARG A 358 16.99 -0.59 -10.16
CA ARG A 358 16.65 0.19 -11.37
C ARG A 358 17.09 -0.52 -12.65
N GLN A 359 18.28 -1.08 -12.65
CA GLN A 359 18.80 -1.86 -13.78
C GLN A 359 17.97 -3.12 -14.05
N GLY A 360 17.43 -3.73 -13.01
CA GLY A 360 16.53 -4.88 -13.09
C GLY A 360 15.06 -4.54 -13.34
N GLY A 361 14.73 -3.27 -13.65
CA GLY A 361 13.40 -2.86 -14.04
C GLY A 361 12.54 -2.20 -12.96
N LEU A 362 13.07 -1.89 -11.77
CA LEU A 362 12.32 -1.12 -10.76
C LEU A 362 12.12 0.31 -11.24
N VAL A 363 10.88 0.71 -11.50
CA VAL A 363 10.52 2.04 -12.03
C VAL A 363 9.78 2.92 -11.02
N ALA A 364 9.20 2.31 -10.00
CA ALA A 364 8.46 3.04 -8.98
C ALA A 364 8.58 2.36 -7.61
N VAL A 365 8.64 3.16 -6.56
CA VAL A 365 8.68 2.68 -5.18
C VAL A 365 7.74 3.47 -4.29
N GLN A 366 7.15 2.78 -3.31
CA GLN A 366 6.63 3.43 -2.11
C GLN A 366 7.67 3.28 -1.00
N ALA A 367 8.17 4.41 -0.51
CA ALA A 367 9.20 4.40 0.52
C ALA A 367 8.65 4.80 1.88
N GLY A 368 8.99 4.00 2.89
CA GLY A 368 8.61 4.30 4.28
C GLY A 368 9.44 5.42 4.89
N ILE A 369 9.24 6.65 4.45
CA ILE A 369 9.91 7.86 4.96
C ILE A 369 9.34 8.32 6.30
N GLU A 370 8.04 8.48 6.39
CA GLU A 370 7.16 8.80 7.53
C GLU A 370 7.42 10.15 8.21
N ALA A 371 8.66 10.58 8.43
CA ALA A 371 8.97 11.83 9.10
C ALA A 371 10.26 12.49 8.60
N LEU A 372 10.34 13.81 8.77
CA LEU A 372 11.52 14.64 8.54
C LEU A 372 12.03 15.26 9.85
N SER A 373 11.73 14.66 10.99
CA SER A 373 12.32 14.95 12.30
C SER A 373 12.95 13.69 12.85
N GLN A 374 14.18 13.79 13.36
CA GLN A 374 14.91 12.66 13.94
C GLN A 374 14.21 12.15 15.20
N GLY A 375 13.78 13.05 16.08
CA GLY A 375 13.04 12.68 17.30
C GLY A 375 11.74 11.94 16.98
N LEU A 376 11.03 12.36 15.94
CA LEU A 376 9.79 11.70 15.52
C LEU A 376 10.05 10.30 14.91
N LEU A 377 11.11 10.13 14.11
CA LEU A 377 11.53 8.81 13.59
C LEU A 377 11.89 7.84 14.72
N GLU A 378 12.54 8.33 15.78
CA GLU A 378 12.88 7.54 16.98
C GLU A 378 11.63 7.15 17.76
N ARG A 379 10.70 8.09 18.00
CA ARG A 379 9.40 7.85 18.65
C ARG A 379 8.57 6.81 17.89
N MET A 380 8.58 6.87 16.57
CA MET A 380 7.94 5.90 15.69
C MET A 380 8.70 4.57 15.58
N ARG A 381 9.89 4.47 16.15
CA ARG A 381 10.84 3.34 16.00
C ARG A 381 11.04 2.94 14.54
N LYS A 382 11.15 3.94 13.67
CA LYS A 382 11.28 3.69 12.23
C LYS A 382 12.61 3.03 11.86
N GLY A 383 13.66 3.23 12.67
CA GLY A 383 15.00 2.71 12.40
C GLY A 383 15.61 3.31 11.15
N ALA A 384 15.40 4.60 10.95
CA ALA A 384 15.91 5.41 9.86
C ALA A 384 16.31 6.79 10.38
N THR A 385 17.13 7.50 9.62
CA THR A 385 17.51 8.89 9.91
C THR A 385 16.95 9.83 8.84
N VAL A 386 16.84 11.13 9.18
CA VAL A 386 16.44 12.16 8.21
C VAL A 386 17.42 12.20 7.04
N MET A 387 18.73 12.05 7.31
CA MET A 387 19.77 11.97 6.28
C MET A 387 19.51 10.83 5.27
N GLU A 388 19.13 9.65 5.76
CA GLU A 388 18.81 8.51 4.89
C GLU A 388 17.54 8.73 4.06
N ASN A 389 16.54 9.39 4.64
CA ASN A 389 15.33 9.79 3.91
C ASN A 389 15.68 10.72 2.74
N LEU A 390 16.48 11.77 2.98
CA LEU A 390 16.89 12.70 1.95
C LEU A 390 17.78 12.03 0.88
N ALA A 391 18.69 11.15 1.30
CA ALA A 391 19.52 10.39 0.38
C ALA A 391 18.67 9.55 -0.59
N LEU A 392 17.70 8.80 -0.07
CA LEU A 392 16.79 8.00 -0.90
C LEU A 392 15.97 8.89 -1.86
N MET A 393 15.46 10.03 -1.40
CA MET A 393 14.69 10.96 -2.25
C MET A 393 15.55 11.50 -3.40
N LYS A 394 16.80 11.89 -3.11
CA LYS A 394 17.77 12.34 -4.11
C LYS A 394 18.09 11.23 -5.11
N GLU A 395 18.45 10.04 -4.62
CA GLU A 395 18.83 8.89 -5.44
C GLU A 395 17.68 8.44 -6.36
N SER A 396 16.45 8.48 -5.87
CA SER A 396 15.27 8.14 -6.69
C SER A 396 15.13 9.09 -7.88
N VAL A 397 15.34 10.40 -7.68
CA VAL A 397 15.34 11.38 -8.78
C VAL A 397 16.51 11.14 -9.72
N ALA A 398 17.71 10.86 -9.20
CA ALA A 398 18.90 10.61 -9.99
C ALA A 398 18.78 9.37 -10.88
N LEU A 399 18.07 8.35 -10.43
CA LEU A 399 17.84 7.08 -11.12
C LEU A 399 16.56 7.05 -11.96
N GLY A 400 15.77 8.13 -11.96
CA GLY A 400 14.48 8.17 -12.66
C GLY A 400 13.46 7.17 -12.08
N ILE A 401 13.54 6.87 -10.79
CA ILE A 401 12.56 6.04 -10.07
C ILE A 401 11.48 6.97 -9.49
N ARG A 402 10.22 6.70 -9.80
CA ARG A 402 9.10 7.40 -9.15
C ARG A 402 9.05 6.99 -7.69
N LEU A 403 9.16 7.96 -6.78
CA LEU A 403 9.07 7.75 -5.35
C LEU A 403 7.74 8.28 -4.83
N ASP A 404 6.95 7.41 -4.25
CA ASP A 404 5.76 7.70 -3.46
C ASP A 404 6.09 7.48 -1.97
N GLY A 405 5.47 8.25 -1.08
CA GLY A 405 5.70 8.10 0.37
C GLY A 405 4.83 9.05 1.18
N ASN A 406 4.77 8.81 2.48
CA ASN A 406 3.96 9.59 3.40
C ASN A 406 4.82 10.39 4.37
N LEU A 407 4.30 11.56 4.79
CA LEU A 407 4.70 12.27 5.99
C LEU A 407 3.56 12.21 7.00
N ILE A 408 3.76 11.49 8.09
CA ILE A 408 2.79 11.38 9.17
C ILE A 408 2.80 12.66 9.99
N THR A 409 1.64 13.30 10.07
CA THR A 409 1.39 14.50 10.87
C THR A 409 0.48 14.18 12.04
N CYS A 410 0.50 14.98 13.08
CA CYS A 410 -0.34 14.83 14.26
C CYS A 410 -0.12 13.48 15.00
N PHE A 411 1.10 12.96 14.99
CA PHE A 411 1.44 11.79 15.79
C PHE A 411 1.30 12.13 17.28
N PRO A 412 0.73 11.25 18.13
CA PRO A 412 0.51 11.52 19.53
C PRO A 412 1.80 11.95 20.26
N LEU A 413 1.68 12.94 21.12
CA LEU A 413 2.77 13.53 21.89
C LEU A 413 3.91 14.13 21.05
N SER A 414 3.66 14.47 19.77
CA SER A 414 4.65 15.24 19.01
C SER A 414 4.93 16.57 19.68
N THR A 415 6.22 16.92 19.72
CA THR A 415 6.71 18.14 20.35
C THR A 415 6.82 19.29 19.38
N GLU A 416 6.87 20.54 19.87
CA GLU A 416 7.13 21.71 19.04
C GLU A 416 8.49 21.61 18.34
N ALA A 417 9.52 21.10 19.00
CA ALA A 417 10.85 20.89 18.44
C ALA A 417 10.81 19.96 17.21
N GLU A 418 10.08 18.86 17.29
CA GLU A 418 9.90 17.90 16.17
C GLU A 418 9.18 18.56 14.97
N VAL A 419 8.20 19.42 15.24
CA VAL A 419 7.49 20.19 14.20
C VAL A 419 8.39 21.25 13.57
N GLN A 420 9.17 21.98 14.35
CA GLN A 420 10.12 22.97 13.84
C GLN A 420 11.24 22.32 13.01
N GLU A 421 11.78 21.18 13.47
CA GLU A 421 12.76 20.41 12.69
C GLU A 421 12.15 19.94 11.36
N THR A 422 10.91 19.44 11.37
CA THR A 422 10.20 19.05 10.16
C THR A 422 10.01 20.24 9.21
N LEU A 423 9.64 21.42 9.71
CA LEU A 423 9.51 22.63 8.93
C LEU A 423 10.84 23.05 8.29
N ALA A 424 11.94 23.00 9.05
CA ALA A 424 13.27 23.32 8.53
C ALA A 424 13.69 22.32 7.43
N ASN A 425 13.48 21.02 7.67
CA ASN A 425 13.90 19.97 6.74
C ASN A 425 13.04 19.91 5.46
N LEU A 426 11.80 20.41 5.48
CA LEU A 426 10.98 20.58 4.27
C LEU A 426 11.61 21.53 3.25
N ASP A 427 12.49 22.45 3.65
CA ASP A 427 13.21 23.32 2.71
C ASP A 427 14.29 22.56 1.91
N PHE A 428 14.88 21.52 2.51
CA PHE A 428 15.91 20.70 1.87
C PHE A 428 15.32 19.64 0.93
N VAL A 429 14.09 19.17 1.17
CA VAL A 429 13.43 18.19 0.29
C VAL A 429 12.65 18.83 -0.85
N LEU A 430 12.51 20.16 -0.87
CA LEU A 430 11.81 20.89 -1.92
C LEU A 430 12.17 20.45 -3.37
N PRO A 431 13.43 20.13 -3.70
CA PRO A 431 13.81 19.70 -5.05
C PRO A 431 13.28 18.33 -5.46
N PHE A 432 12.86 17.50 -4.52
CA PHE A 432 12.48 16.10 -4.75
C PHE A 432 10.97 15.93 -4.89
N THR A 433 10.54 14.76 -5.35
CA THR A 433 9.10 14.42 -5.49
C THR A 433 8.36 14.65 -4.17
N PRO A 434 7.25 15.40 -4.16
CA PRO A 434 6.51 15.68 -2.94
C PRO A 434 5.88 14.43 -2.34
N LEU A 435 6.01 14.31 -1.02
CA LEU A 435 5.35 13.28 -0.25
C LEU A 435 3.89 13.63 0.07
N THR A 436 3.09 12.63 0.37
CA THR A 436 1.71 12.81 0.81
C THR A 436 1.67 13.09 2.31
N GLY A 437 1.06 14.21 2.71
CA GLY A 437 0.80 14.50 4.12
C GLY A 437 -0.34 13.62 4.64
N ALA A 438 -0.03 12.67 5.51
CA ALA A 438 -0.98 11.76 6.13
C ALA A 438 -1.20 12.14 7.60
N THR A 439 -2.44 12.43 7.99
CA THR A 439 -2.75 12.61 9.42
C THR A 439 -2.74 11.25 10.10
N PHE A 440 -2.06 11.15 11.25
CA PHE A 440 -2.05 9.92 12.04
C PHE A 440 -3.48 9.45 12.34
N PHE A 441 -3.72 8.18 12.12
CA PHE A 441 -4.91 7.47 12.56
C PHE A 441 -4.50 6.30 13.46
N LEU A 442 -5.34 5.96 14.43
CA LEU A 442 -5.09 4.86 15.34
C LEU A 442 -5.52 3.55 14.68
N GLY A 443 -4.55 2.77 14.21
CA GLY A 443 -4.80 1.44 13.64
C GLY A 443 -5.05 0.41 14.74
N HIS A 444 -6.06 -0.45 14.56
CA HIS A 444 -6.26 -1.60 15.45
C HIS A 444 -5.01 -2.49 15.48
N GLY A 445 -4.59 -2.92 16.67
CA GLY A 445 -3.45 -3.82 16.88
C GLY A 445 -2.06 -3.22 16.62
N CYS A 446 -1.92 -1.91 16.38
CA CYS A 446 -0.62 -1.26 16.44
C CYS A 446 -0.19 -1.00 17.89
N GLU A 447 1.11 -0.85 18.17
CA GLU A 447 1.61 -0.64 19.53
C GLU A 447 0.97 0.58 20.22
N VAL A 448 0.73 1.67 19.46
CA VAL A 448 0.03 2.85 20.01
C VAL A 448 -1.37 2.51 20.54
N ALA A 449 -2.06 1.56 19.90
CA ALA A 449 -3.37 1.10 20.35
C ALA A 449 -3.28 0.09 21.51
N GLU A 450 -2.21 -0.72 21.55
CA GLU A 450 -1.99 -1.71 22.62
C GLU A 450 -1.51 -1.07 23.93
N LYS A 451 -0.75 0.04 23.83
CA LYS A 451 -0.16 0.78 24.96
C LYS A 451 -0.60 2.25 24.95
N PRO A 452 -1.91 2.54 24.98
CA PRO A 452 -2.41 3.89 24.74
C PRO A 452 -1.90 4.91 25.77
N GLY A 453 -1.66 4.49 27.02
CA GLY A 453 -1.14 5.34 28.09
C GLY A 453 0.25 5.92 27.76
N ASP A 454 1.13 5.14 27.12
CA ASP A 454 2.49 5.56 26.75
C ASP A 454 2.48 6.70 25.70
N TYR A 455 1.36 6.85 25.01
CA TYR A 455 1.14 7.85 23.96
C TYR A 455 0.13 8.94 24.37
N GLY A 456 -0.14 9.10 25.67
CA GLY A 456 -1.08 10.13 26.18
C GLY A 456 -2.53 9.93 25.74
N ILE A 457 -2.88 8.72 25.32
CA ILE A 457 -4.22 8.35 24.88
C ILE A 457 -5.03 7.93 26.11
N ARG A 458 -6.09 8.66 26.41
CA ARG A 458 -6.97 8.42 27.57
C ARG A 458 -8.08 7.41 27.28
N ALA A 459 -8.52 7.34 26.04
CA ALA A 459 -9.53 6.36 25.57
C ALA A 459 -9.44 6.17 24.07
N ILE A 460 -9.57 4.92 23.63
CA ILE A 460 -9.78 4.56 22.22
C ILE A 460 -11.28 4.66 21.93
N VAL A 461 -11.64 5.29 20.84
CA VAL A 461 -13.03 5.51 20.43
C VAL A 461 -13.21 5.21 18.95
N GLN A 462 -14.44 4.94 18.54
CA GLN A 462 -14.77 4.77 17.12
C GLN A 462 -14.44 6.03 16.31
N HIS A 463 -13.80 5.85 15.16
CA HIS A 463 -13.49 6.95 14.27
C HIS A 463 -14.77 7.70 13.86
N PRO A 464 -14.78 9.06 13.80
CA PRO A 464 -15.98 9.83 13.47
C PRO A 464 -16.62 9.46 12.13
N ASN A 465 -15.83 9.02 11.15
CA ASN A 465 -16.38 8.60 9.87
C ASN A 465 -17.07 7.23 9.98
N ASN A 466 -16.60 6.30 10.82
CA ASN A 466 -17.29 5.03 11.07
C ASN A 466 -18.72 5.27 11.61
N ARG A 467 -18.91 6.30 12.46
CA ARG A 467 -20.24 6.68 12.97
C ARG A 467 -21.18 7.20 11.89
N LYS A 468 -20.66 7.61 10.74
CA LYS A 468 -21.46 8.00 9.57
C LYS A 468 -21.78 6.81 8.69
N LEU A 469 -20.85 5.85 8.60
CA LEU A 469 -21.00 4.67 7.76
C LEU A 469 -21.95 3.63 8.34
N PHE A 470 -21.92 3.45 9.67
CA PHE A 470 -22.69 2.40 10.33
C PHE A 470 -23.73 2.98 11.27
N PRO A 471 -24.94 2.38 11.34
CA PRO A 471 -25.90 2.66 12.39
C PRO A 471 -25.31 2.36 13.77
N PRO A 472 -25.71 3.09 14.84
CA PRO A 472 -25.16 2.92 16.18
C PRO A 472 -25.25 1.49 16.71
N SER A 473 -26.33 0.78 16.44
CA SER A 473 -26.55 -0.60 16.88
C SER A 473 -25.54 -1.59 16.31
N GLN A 474 -25.17 -1.45 15.03
CA GLN A 474 -24.14 -2.28 14.42
C GLN A 474 -22.74 -1.84 14.86
N LEU A 475 -22.49 -0.53 14.88
CA LEU A 475 -21.17 0.01 15.19
C LEU A 475 -20.70 -0.37 16.60
N GLN A 476 -21.62 -0.49 17.56
CA GLN A 476 -21.30 -0.85 18.95
C GLN A 476 -20.68 -2.26 19.05
N GLY A 477 -21.10 -3.18 18.17
CA GLY A 477 -20.59 -4.56 18.13
C GLY A 477 -19.35 -4.75 17.26
N LEU A 478 -18.91 -3.72 16.51
CA LEU A 478 -17.84 -3.86 15.52
C LEU A 478 -16.48 -3.42 16.07
N THR A 479 -15.48 -4.25 15.83
CA THR A 479 -14.06 -3.88 15.86
C THR A 479 -13.60 -3.56 14.44
N LEU A 480 -13.13 -2.33 14.21
CA LEU A 480 -12.75 -1.85 12.89
C LEU A 480 -11.26 -1.47 12.85
N LEU A 481 -10.68 -1.55 11.65
CA LEU A 481 -9.26 -1.29 11.43
C LEU A 481 -8.83 0.14 11.84
N ILE A 482 -9.68 1.13 11.55
CA ILE A 482 -9.38 2.55 11.80
C ILE A 482 -10.20 3.02 13.00
N ASN A 483 -9.49 3.38 14.06
CA ASN A 483 -10.04 3.96 15.27
C ASN A 483 -9.65 5.44 15.43
N ASP A 484 -10.18 6.06 16.44
CA ASP A 484 -9.83 7.39 16.93
C ASP A 484 -9.50 7.33 18.42
N TYR A 485 -9.03 8.44 18.99
CA TYR A 485 -8.68 8.49 20.40
C TYR A 485 -9.03 9.83 21.06
N ARG A 486 -9.22 9.79 22.36
CA ARG A 486 -9.28 10.97 23.22
C ARG A 486 -7.91 11.18 23.86
N GLY A 487 -7.34 12.36 23.69
CA GLY A 487 -6.01 12.72 24.15
C GLY A 487 -5.65 14.12 23.67
N ASP A 488 -4.45 14.30 23.15
CA ASP A 488 -3.88 15.57 22.70
C ASP A 488 -4.25 15.96 21.25
N ARG A 489 -5.15 15.24 20.59
CA ARG A 489 -5.46 15.34 19.16
C ARG A 489 -5.76 16.77 18.66
N ALA A 490 -6.49 17.55 19.45
CA ALA A 490 -6.79 18.95 19.08
C ALA A 490 -5.53 19.82 19.12
N HIS A 491 -4.69 19.63 20.14
CA HIS A 491 -3.39 20.28 20.25
C HIS A 491 -2.50 19.92 19.05
N GLN A 492 -2.38 18.63 18.73
CA GLN A 492 -1.57 18.15 17.60
C GLN A 492 -2.03 18.74 16.25
N ARG A 493 -3.34 18.82 16.02
CA ARG A 493 -3.87 19.45 14.80
C ARG A 493 -3.42 20.90 14.65
N ASN A 494 -3.44 21.69 15.74
CA ASN A 494 -3.01 23.06 15.71
C ASN A 494 -1.49 23.18 15.51
N LEU A 495 -0.73 22.37 16.23
CA LEU A 495 0.72 22.32 16.19
C LEU A 495 1.24 21.99 14.77
N TRP A 496 0.62 21.04 14.07
CA TRP A 496 1.03 20.58 12.74
C TRP A 496 0.50 21.41 11.57
N GLN A 497 -0.36 22.41 11.79
CA GLN A 497 -0.92 23.27 10.74
C GLN A 497 0.14 23.91 9.81
N PRO A 498 1.27 24.47 10.32
CA PRO A 498 2.30 25.05 9.47
C PRO A 498 2.93 24.00 8.53
N VAL A 499 3.19 22.77 9.02
CA VAL A 499 3.73 21.68 8.22
C VAL A 499 2.77 21.29 7.11
N VAL A 500 1.47 21.12 7.41
CA VAL A 500 0.45 20.79 6.39
C VAL A 500 0.38 21.87 5.30
N LYS A 501 0.47 23.14 5.67
CA LYS A 501 0.52 24.26 4.69
C LYS A 501 1.77 24.18 3.82
N LYS A 502 2.93 23.86 4.41
CA LYS A 502 4.21 23.77 3.69
C LYS A 502 4.26 22.56 2.75
N ILE A 503 3.72 21.41 3.16
CA ILE A 503 3.56 20.23 2.27
C ILE A 503 2.70 20.59 1.06
N ARG A 504 1.56 21.27 1.24
CA ARG A 504 0.71 21.73 0.12
C ARG A 504 1.41 22.72 -0.80
N ALA A 505 2.24 23.59 -0.25
CA ALA A 505 3.05 24.50 -1.06
C ALA A 505 4.10 23.75 -1.88
N TRP A 506 4.76 22.74 -1.30
CA TRP A 506 5.68 21.84 -1.99
C TRP A 506 4.99 21.10 -3.14
N GLN A 507 3.81 20.51 -2.90
CA GLN A 507 3.01 19.85 -3.94
C GLN A 507 2.65 20.77 -5.09
N ARG A 508 2.15 22.01 -4.79
CA ARG A 508 1.83 23.00 -5.81
C ARG A 508 3.05 23.46 -6.63
N PHE A 509 4.22 23.57 -5.99
CA PHE A 509 5.45 23.89 -6.71
C PHE A 509 5.78 22.81 -7.76
N HIS A 510 5.67 21.54 -7.43
CA HIS A 510 5.89 20.45 -8.39
C HIS A 510 4.78 20.31 -9.42
N GLU A 511 3.52 20.57 -9.05
CA GLU A 511 2.40 20.58 -10.01
C GLU A 511 2.58 21.66 -11.08
N ALA A 512 3.00 22.85 -10.70
CA ALA A 512 3.29 23.92 -11.64
C ALA A 512 4.43 23.60 -12.62
N ARG A 513 5.29 22.63 -12.28
CA ARG A 513 6.41 22.15 -13.09
C ARG A 513 6.06 20.94 -14.01
N ARG A 514 4.84 20.45 -13.98
CA ARG A 514 4.38 19.32 -14.86
C ARG A 514 4.20 19.75 -16.31
N SER A 515 5.14 20.48 -16.87
CA SER A 515 5.14 20.84 -18.30
C SER A 515 6.41 20.34 -18.99
N PRO A 516 6.38 20.08 -20.30
CA PRO A 516 7.57 19.66 -21.06
C PRO A 516 8.76 20.62 -20.95
N ALA A 517 8.51 21.88 -20.55
CA ALA A 517 9.55 22.88 -20.35
C ALA A 517 10.41 22.62 -19.07
N HIS A 518 9.99 21.72 -18.18
CA HIS A 518 10.63 21.49 -16.89
C HIS A 518 11.14 20.03 -16.75
N LEU A 519 11.84 19.52 -17.74
CA LEU A 519 12.42 18.16 -17.71
C LEU A 519 13.59 18.00 -16.71
N VAL A 520 14.25 19.12 -16.36
CA VAL A 520 15.40 19.10 -15.44
C VAL A 520 14.93 19.22 -13.99
N PRO A 521 15.48 18.45 -13.04
CA PRO A 521 15.13 18.54 -11.62
C PRO A 521 15.32 19.98 -11.08
N PRO A 522 14.50 20.43 -10.09
CA PRO A 522 14.59 21.78 -9.54
C PRO A 522 15.96 22.16 -8.99
N LEU A 523 16.71 21.18 -8.49
CA LEU A 523 18.09 21.33 -8.05
C LEU A 523 18.95 20.32 -8.79
N SER A 524 19.75 20.82 -9.74
CA SER A 524 20.55 19.99 -10.61
C SER A 524 21.92 20.60 -10.85
N TYR A 525 22.89 19.80 -11.27
CA TYR A 525 24.22 20.30 -11.61
C TYR A 525 24.72 19.75 -12.96
N ARG A 526 25.63 20.51 -13.57
CA ARG A 526 26.47 20.10 -14.70
C ARG A 526 27.92 20.25 -14.31
N ASP A 527 28.71 19.25 -14.63
CA ASP A 527 30.14 19.23 -14.33
C ASP A 527 30.97 19.27 -15.62
N GLY A 528 31.74 20.35 -15.78
CA GLY A 528 32.69 20.55 -16.88
C GLY A 528 34.12 20.15 -16.57
N GLY A 529 34.36 19.41 -15.47
CA GLY A 529 35.69 18.99 -15.05
C GLY A 529 36.45 20.02 -14.20
N ASN A 530 36.52 21.26 -14.64
CA ASN A 530 37.13 22.38 -13.91
C ASN A 530 36.12 23.34 -13.26
N LEU A 531 34.89 23.28 -13.68
CA LEU A 531 33.77 24.12 -13.24
C LEU A 531 32.52 23.27 -13.06
N LEU A 532 31.87 23.40 -11.90
CA LEU A 532 30.55 22.87 -11.61
C LEU A 532 29.54 24.03 -11.60
N ILE A 533 28.44 23.87 -12.30
CA ILE A 533 27.33 24.82 -12.27
C ILE A 533 26.13 24.12 -11.66
N ILE A 534 25.64 24.62 -10.53
CA ILE A 534 24.44 24.16 -9.86
C ILE A 534 23.30 25.11 -10.20
N ARG A 535 22.24 24.57 -10.80
CA ARG A 535 20.98 25.27 -11.07
C ARG A 535 20.01 24.99 -9.94
N GLN A 536 19.43 26.04 -9.35
CA GLN A 536 18.49 25.95 -8.24
C GLN A 536 17.23 26.75 -8.58
N GLU A 537 16.08 26.11 -8.58
CA GLU A 537 14.76 26.74 -8.64
C GLU A 537 14.13 26.79 -7.25
N LEU A 538 13.61 27.96 -6.90
CA LEU A 538 12.88 28.20 -5.66
C LEU A 538 11.50 28.79 -5.98
N PRO A 539 10.45 28.52 -5.18
CA PRO A 539 9.12 29.04 -5.41
C PRO A 539 9.10 30.57 -5.47
N GLY A 540 8.52 31.11 -6.56
CA GLY A 540 8.35 32.55 -6.72
C GLY A 540 9.65 33.37 -6.92
N GLN A 541 10.78 32.69 -7.21
CA GLN A 541 12.07 33.36 -7.43
C GLN A 541 12.62 33.02 -8.83
N ALA A 542 13.50 33.90 -9.32
CA ALA A 542 14.29 33.60 -10.51
C ALA A 542 15.24 32.41 -10.23
N THR A 543 15.52 31.62 -11.27
CA THR A 543 16.45 30.50 -11.18
C THR A 543 17.86 30.98 -10.81
N LEU A 544 18.42 30.43 -9.76
CA LEU A 544 19.78 30.72 -9.29
C LEU A 544 20.81 29.78 -9.94
N HIS A 545 22.00 30.30 -10.19
CA HIS A 545 23.13 29.53 -10.71
C HIS A 545 24.37 29.74 -9.82
N HIS A 546 24.77 28.66 -9.14
CA HIS A 546 25.97 28.66 -8.30
C HIS A 546 27.13 28.04 -9.09
N ARG A 547 28.30 28.67 -9.02
CA ARG A 547 29.52 28.21 -9.73
C ARG A 547 30.59 27.82 -8.72
N LEU A 548 31.02 26.56 -8.75
CA LEU A 548 32.08 26.03 -7.91
C LEU A 548 33.27 25.63 -8.79
N ARG A 549 34.48 25.92 -8.34
CA ARG A 549 35.75 25.62 -9.06
C ARG A 549 36.79 25.03 -8.13
N GLY A 550 37.74 24.29 -8.68
CA GLY A 550 38.87 23.74 -7.92
C GLY A 550 38.40 22.96 -6.68
N THR A 551 38.93 23.33 -5.51
CA THR A 551 38.64 22.63 -4.24
C THR A 551 37.15 22.69 -3.86
N SER A 552 36.48 23.83 -4.09
CA SER A 552 35.03 23.93 -3.77
C SER A 552 34.17 22.97 -4.60
N ARG A 553 34.50 22.78 -5.89
CA ARG A 553 33.86 21.77 -6.75
C ARG A 553 34.13 20.36 -6.21
N ALA A 554 35.40 20.06 -5.89
CA ALA A 554 35.80 18.73 -5.42
C ALA A 554 35.10 18.36 -4.10
N ILE A 555 34.99 19.30 -3.15
CA ILE A 555 34.29 19.08 -1.87
C ILE A 555 32.79 18.81 -2.13
N TYR A 556 32.16 19.60 -3.00
CA TYR A 556 30.73 19.41 -3.30
C TYR A 556 30.46 18.02 -3.91
N LEU A 557 31.30 17.58 -4.85
CA LEU A 557 31.19 16.26 -5.47
C LEU A 557 31.54 15.12 -4.50
N ALA A 558 32.45 15.34 -3.56
CA ALA A 558 32.72 14.37 -2.49
C ALA A 558 31.53 14.16 -1.54
N CYS A 559 30.60 15.13 -1.50
CA CYS A 559 29.35 15.03 -0.77
C CYS A 559 28.19 14.47 -1.61
N ASP A 560 28.43 13.96 -2.83
CA ASP A 560 27.36 13.43 -3.70
C ASP A 560 26.64 12.24 -3.07
N THR A 561 27.33 11.46 -2.27
CA THR A 561 26.79 10.48 -1.33
C THR A 561 27.00 10.95 0.11
N VAL A 562 26.31 10.33 1.07
CA VAL A 562 26.48 10.67 2.49
C VAL A 562 27.92 10.46 2.93
N VAL A 563 28.56 11.50 3.45
CA VAL A 563 29.96 11.50 3.87
C VAL A 563 30.12 12.12 5.25
N GLU A 564 31.05 11.58 6.05
CA GLU A 564 31.41 12.11 7.36
C GLU A 564 32.40 13.26 7.24
N PHE A 565 32.34 14.25 8.14
CA PHE A 565 33.27 15.39 8.19
C PHE A 565 34.71 14.95 8.21
N GLU A 566 35.05 13.94 9.03
CA GLU A 566 36.42 13.42 9.15
C GLU A 566 36.93 12.79 7.84
N ALA A 567 36.05 12.20 7.05
CA ALA A 567 36.43 11.68 5.73
C ALA A 567 36.72 12.84 4.77
N LEU A 568 35.92 13.90 4.77
CA LEU A 568 36.17 15.11 3.99
C LEU A 568 37.50 15.79 4.40
N ALA A 569 37.73 15.94 5.69
CA ALA A 569 38.99 16.53 6.21
C ALA A 569 40.24 15.74 5.77
N ARG A 570 40.12 14.41 5.68
CA ARG A 570 41.20 13.55 5.17
C ARG A 570 41.38 13.68 3.65
N LEU A 571 40.30 13.83 2.90
CA LEU A 571 40.35 14.02 1.44
C LEU A 571 40.94 15.38 1.04
N PHE A 572 40.78 16.40 1.89
CA PHE A 572 41.24 17.76 1.63
C PHE A 572 42.22 18.27 2.71
N PRO A 573 43.37 17.62 2.91
CA PRO A 573 44.30 17.90 4.04
C PRO A 573 44.95 19.28 3.98
N LYS A 574 44.98 19.91 2.79
CA LYS A 574 45.52 21.29 2.60
C LYS A 574 44.50 22.35 3.01
N LEU A 575 43.26 22.00 3.24
CA LEU A 575 42.22 22.94 3.70
C LEU A 575 42.10 22.84 5.21
N GLY A 576 42.17 23.99 5.90
CA GLY A 576 41.96 24.02 7.34
C GLY A 576 40.55 23.52 7.72
N ARG A 577 40.47 22.78 8.83
CA ARG A 577 39.18 22.22 9.30
C ARG A 577 38.10 23.29 9.48
N ALA A 578 38.45 24.45 10.02
CA ALA A 578 37.53 25.58 10.18
C ALA A 578 37.03 26.11 8.82
N GLN A 579 37.92 26.22 7.83
CA GLN A 579 37.55 26.65 6.48
C GLN A 579 36.60 25.64 5.80
N LEU A 580 36.89 24.33 5.97
CA LEU A 580 35.99 23.29 5.46
C LEU A 580 34.62 23.37 6.12
N ALA A 581 34.55 23.52 7.45
CA ALA A 581 33.26 23.64 8.17
C ALA A 581 32.46 24.86 7.69
N THR A 582 33.09 26.04 7.64
CA THR A 582 32.44 27.26 7.15
C THR A 582 31.90 27.09 5.72
N PHE A 583 32.68 26.49 4.82
CA PHE A 583 32.22 26.25 3.45
C PHE A 583 31.01 25.29 3.39
N LEU A 584 30.99 24.22 4.19
CA LEU A 584 29.86 23.30 4.28
C LEU A 584 28.62 24.00 4.86
N GLU A 585 28.79 24.85 5.87
CA GLU A 585 27.72 25.68 6.44
C GLU A 585 27.13 26.66 5.42
N GLU A 586 27.99 27.32 4.61
CA GLU A 586 27.53 28.21 3.53
C GLU A 586 26.70 27.45 2.47
N LEU A 587 27.10 26.24 2.11
CA LEU A 587 26.33 25.39 1.19
C LEU A 587 24.98 24.96 1.80
N ALA A 588 24.98 24.65 3.09
CA ALA A 588 23.75 24.28 3.82
C ALA A 588 22.81 25.49 3.93
N ALA A 589 23.31 26.68 4.23
CA ALA A 589 22.54 27.91 4.27
C ALA A 589 21.85 28.24 2.91
N LYS A 590 22.51 27.88 1.80
CA LYS A 590 21.97 27.97 0.44
C LYS A 590 21.06 26.81 0.06
N ARG A 591 20.86 25.82 0.94
CA ARG A 591 20.10 24.59 0.69
C ARG A 591 20.63 23.77 -0.50
N LEU A 592 21.93 23.84 -0.74
CA LEU A 592 22.63 23.04 -1.74
C LEU A 592 23.15 21.73 -1.14
N LEU A 593 23.27 21.71 0.19
CA LEU A 593 23.82 20.61 0.96
C LEU A 593 22.99 20.42 2.24
N PHE A 594 22.72 19.17 2.62
CA PHE A 594 22.10 18.83 3.89
C PHE A 594 23.14 18.35 4.88
N ALA A 595 23.02 18.81 6.12
CA ALA A 595 23.89 18.42 7.23
C ALA A 595 23.07 17.84 8.38
N GLN A 596 23.51 16.72 8.94
CA GLN A 596 22.93 16.12 10.15
C GLN A 596 24.08 15.59 11.03
N GLY A 597 24.34 16.27 12.13
CA GLY A 597 25.51 16.00 12.96
C GLY A 597 26.80 16.22 12.16
N THR A 598 27.64 15.18 12.08
CA THR A 598 28.90 15.19 11.33
C THR A 598 28.77 14.72 9.88
N ARG A 599 27.56 14.42 9.42
CA ARG A 599 27.28 13.87 8.08
C ARG A 599 26.74 14.93 7.13
N TYR A 600 27.17 14.86 5.89
CA TYR A 600 26.84 15.81 4.82
C TYR A 600 26.37 15.09 3.55
N LEU A 601 25.43 15.71 2.83
CA LEU A 601 24.90 15.22 1.56
C LEU A 601 24.63 16.39 0.62
N ALA A 602 25.29 16.46 -0.53
CA ALA A 602 24.94 17.39 -1.59
C ALA A 602 23.58 17.01 -2.20
N LEU A 603 22.71 17.99 -2.41
CA LEU A 603 21.31 17.74 -2.79
C LEU A 603 21.07 17.82 -4.30
N ALA A 604 21.94 18.48 -5.06
CA ALA A 604 21.77 18.57 -6.51
C ALA A 604 21.96 17.23 -7.19
N VAL A 605 21.15 17.00 -8.22
CA VAL A 605 21.21 15.79 -9.06
C VAL A 605 21.93 16.12 -10.37
N HIS A 606 22.74 15.23 -10.89
CA HIS A 606 23.42 15.41 -12.18
C HIS A 606 22.38 15.52 -13.31
N SER A 607 22.40 16.64 -14.07
CA SER A 607 21.54 16.82 -15.24
C SER A 607 22.32 16.43 -16.51
N GLY A 608 22.13 15.24 -17.03
CA GLY A 608 22.73 14.88 -18.31
C GLY A 608 23.43 13.52 -18.38
N LYS A 609 23.12 12.62 -17.48
CA LYS A 609 23.32 11.19 -17.74
C LYS A 609 21.93 10.59 -17.96
N GLU A 610 21.56 10.41 -19.23
CA GLU A 610 20.61 9.36 -19.58
C GLU A 610 21.22 8.04 -19.11
N LEU A 611 20.47 7.31 -18.29
CA LEU A 611 20.85 5.96 -17.87
C LEU A 611 20.65 4.98 -19.02
#